data_afaec0fa514ad628a2422e735214bdff
#
_entry.id   afaec0fa514ad628a2422e735214bdff
#
_cell.length_a   1.000
_cell.length_b   1.000
_cell.length_c   1.000
_cell.angle_alpha   90.00
_cell.angle_beta   90.00
_cell.angle_gamma   90.00
#
_symmetry.space_group_name_H-M   'P 1'
#
loop_
_entity.id
_entity.type
_entity.pdbx_description
1 polymer ?
#
loop_
_entity_poly.entity_id
_entity_poly.type
_entity_poly.pdbx_seq_one_letter_code
_entity_poly.pdbx_strand_id
1 'polypeptide(L)'
;AYINDNHNITTDFINDEFLLENDYARELYHDSAAKMPIIDYHCHLIPKEIATNHQFKDLTEVWLGGDHYKWRALRGNGISEEYITGSKPSWEKFEKWAETVCTTDDPIDNLDIYRNTPSV
;
A
#
# COMPACT_ATOMS: atom_id res chain seq x y z
N ALA A 1 21.83 -4.88 41.78
CA ALA A 1 20.44 -5.16 41.42
C ALA A 1 20.33 -5.04 39.88
N TYR A 2 20.25 -6.16 39.19
CA TYR A 2 20.00 -6.20 37.75
C TYR A 2 18.50 -6.07 37.57
N ILE A 3 18.06 -4.97 37.00
CA ILE A 3 16.70 -4.80 36.50
C ILE A 3 16.61 -5.58 35.17
N ASN A 4 15.85 -6.64 35.22
CA ASN A 4 15.57 -7.47 34.07
C ASN A 4 14.36 -6.82 33.35
N ASP A 5 14.60 -5.83 32.52
CA ASP A 5 13.58 -5.32 31.59
C ASP A 5 13.40 -6.35 30.49
N ASN A 6 12.51 -7.30 30.77
CA ASN A 6 11.90 -8.13 29.73
C ASN A 6 11.03 -7.22 28.85
N HIS A 7 11.65 -6.43 27.98
CA HIS A 7 10.97 -5.92 26.82
C HIS A 7 10.62 -7.13 25.97
N ASN A 8 9.34 -7.41 25.91
CA ASN A 8 8.76 -8.33 24.96
C ASN A 8 9.10 -7.78 23.57
N ILE A 9 10.24 -8.24 23.02
CA ILE A 9 10.59 -7.94 21.64
C ILE A 9 9.54 -8.67 20.83
N THR A 10 8.57 -7.93 20.32
CA THR A 10 7.66 -8.46 19.33
C THR A 10 8.53 -8.95 18.17
N THR A 11 8.42 -10.22 17.85
CA THR A 11 9.16 -10.86 16.76
C THR A 11 8.58 -10.51 15.40
N ASP A 12 7.67 -9.55 15.34
CA ASP A 12 7.06 -9.08 14.13
C ASP A 12 8.11 -8.44 13.24
N PHE A 13 8.12 -8.86 11.96
CA PHE A 13 9.04 -8.35 10.95
C PHE A 13 8.93 -6.81 10.82
N ILE A 14 7.71 -6.28 10.93
CA ILE A 14 7.45 -4.84 10.95
C ILE A 14 7.26 -4.42 12.41
N ASN A 15 8.16 -3.60 12.92
CA ASN A 15 8.14 -3.05 14.28
C ASN A 15 8.68 -1.61 14.25
N ASP A 16 8.73 -0.96 15.41
CA ASP A 16 9.17 0.45 15.53
C ASP A 16 10.61 0.70 15.07
N GLU A 17 11.41 -0.37 14.97
CA GLU A 17 12.81 -0.32 14.49
C GLU A 17 12.97 -0.81 13.04
N PHE A 18 11.85 -1.05 12.34
CA PHE A 18 11.89 -1.53 10.95
C PHE A 18 12.68 -0.57 10.05
N LEU A 19 13.65 -1.10 9.31
CA LEU A 19 14.62 -0.38 8.46
C LEU A 19 15.56 0.58 9.20
N LEU A 20 15.52 0.65 10.52
CA LEU A 20 16.44 1.48 11.31
C LEU A 20 17.71 0.68 11.66
N GLU A 21 18.60 0.53 10.68
CA GLU A 21 19.74 -0.40 10.72
C GLU A 21 20.88 0.01 11.66
N ASN A 22 20.90 1.27 12.11
CA ASN A 22 21.96 1.78 12.99
C ASN A 22 21.45 2.87 13.92
N ASP A 23 22.25 3.19 14.93
CA ASP A 23 21.87 4.17 15.96
C ASP A 23 21.60 5.57 15.38
N TYR A 24 22.31 5.96 14.31
CA TYR A 24 22.09 7.22 13.63
C TYR A 24 20.70 7.28 12.98
N ALA A 25 20.28 6.20 12.32
CA ALA A 25 18.95 6.11 11.71
C ALA A 25 17.86 6.16 12.79
N ARG A 26 18.06 5.49 13.92
CA ARG A 26 17.14 5.51 15.06
C ARG A 26 16.99 6.91 15.64
N GLU A 27 18.10 7.59 15.92
CA GLU A 27 18.10 8.96 16.44
C GLU A 27 17.37 9.91 15.47
N LEU A 28 17.72 9.90 14.20
CA LEU A 28 17.09 10.76 13.19
C LEU A 28 15.58 10.50 13.06
N TYR A 29 15.18 9.24 13.08
CA TYR A 29 13.77 8.88 12.95
C TYR A 29 12.99 9.27 14.20
N HIS A 30 13.36 8.76 15.38
CA HIS A 30 12.59 8.97 16.60
C HIS A 30 12.62 10.40 17.12
N ASP A 31 13.75 11.09 16.99
CA ASP A 31 13.87 12.45 17.48
C ASP A 31 13.29 13.50 16.55
N SER A 32 13.27 13.24 15.25
CA SER A 32 12.87 14.20 14.23
C SER A 32 11.79 13.67 13.28
N ALA A 33 12.09 12.68 12.45
CA ALA A 33 11.26 12.32 11.31
C ALA A 33 9.88 11.80 11.72
N ALA A 34 9.79 11.00 12.79
CA ALA A 34 8.52 10.44 13.28
C ALA A 34 7.51 11.53 13.72
N LYS A 35 7.98 12.72 14.03
CA LYS A 35 7.17 13.86 14.48
C LYS A 35 6.79 14.82 13.34
N MET A 36 7.33 14.59 12.15
CA MET A 36 7.08 15.44 10.99
C MET A 36 5.78 15.06 10.29
N PRO A 37 5.06 16.02 9.72
CA PRO A 37 3.92 15.72 8.87
C PRO A 37 4.38 15.00 7.60
N ILE A 38 3.63 13.99 7.19
CA ILE A 38 3.86 13.32 5.91
C ILE A 38 3.22 14.16 4.81
N ILE A 39 4.01 14.53 3.80
CA ILE A 39 3.54 15.19 2.59
C ILE A 39 3.81 14.22 1.44
N ASP A 40 2.82 13.40 1.12
CA ASP A 40 2.89 12.47 0.00
C ASP A 40 2.26 13.13 -1.24
N TYR A 41 3.11 13.43 -2.21
CA TYR A 41 2.70 13.97 -3.52
C TYR A 41 2.72 12.91 -4.63
N HIS A 42 3.13 11.68 -4.31
CA HIS A 42 3.14 10.59 -5.27
C HIS A 42 1.73 10.05 -5.47
N CYS A 43 1.29 9.96 -6.72
CA CYS A 43 0.05 9.28 -7.08
C CYS A 43 0.15 8.63 -8.44
N HIS A 44 -0.74 7.69 -8.70
CA HIS A 44 -0.86 6.99 -9.98
C HIS A 44 -2.00 7.54 -10.85
N LEU A 45 -2.67 8.59 -10.42
CA LEU A 45 -3.69 9.26 -11.21
C LEU A 45 -3.05 9.98 -12.40
N ILE A 46 -3.72 9.90 -13.54
CA ILE A 46 -3.27 10.56 -14.77
C ILE A 46 -3.52 12.06 -14.64
N PRO A 47 -2.49 12.93 -14.77
CA PRO A 47 -2.67 14.37 -14.56
C PRO A 47 -3.75 14.99 -15.45
N LYS A 48 -3.95 14.46 -16.65
CA LYS A 48 -5.02 14.91 -17.55
C LYS A 48 -6.41 14.67 -16.95
N GLU A 49 -6.63 13.56 -16.27
CA GLU A 49 -7.92 13.25 -15.63
C GLU A 49 -8.23 14.24 -14.52
N ILE A 50 -7.22 14.61 -13.73
CA ILE A 50 -7.36 15.67 -12.73
C ILE A 50 -7.68 17.01 -13.39
N ALA A 51 -6.92 17.41 -14.42
CA ALA A 51 -7.09 18.68 -15.11
C ALA A 51 -8.45 18.83 -15.81
N THR A 52 -9.01 17.73 -16.30
CA THR A 52 -10.31 17.72 -16.99
C THR A 52 -11.48 17.40 -16.07
N ASN A 53 -11.24 17.20 -14.77
CA ASN A 53 -12.24 16.74 -13.82
C ASN A 53 -13.00 15.49 -14.30
N HIS A 54 -12.22 14.49 -14.71
CA HIS A 54 -12.74 13.24 -15.25
C HIS A 54 -13.69 12.58 -14.26
N GLN A 55 -14.85 12.19 -14.74
CA GLN A 55 -15.82 11.47 -13.92
C GLN A 55 -15.65 9.97 -14.15
N PHE A 56 -15.08 9.29 -13.15
CA PHE A 56 -14.89 7.85 -13.19
C PHE A 56 -16.23 7.13 -13.10
N LYS A 57 -16.37 6.08 -13.86
CA LYS A 57 -17.59 5.26 -13.92
C LYS A 57 -17.80 4.44 -12.64
N ASP A 58 -16.70 3.87 -12.14
CA ASP A 58 -16.70 2.97 -10.99
C ASP A 58 -15.29 2.90 -10.35
N LEU A 59 -15.21 2.22 -9.20
CA LEU A 59 -13.96 2.02 -8.47
C LEU A 59 -12.90 1.26 -9.28
N THR A 60 -13.31 0.37 -10.14
CA THR A 60 -12.38 -0.40 -10.99
C THR A 60 -11.66 0.51 -11.96
N GLU A 61 -12.37 1.46 -12.57
CA GLU A 61 -11.76 2.45 -13.45
C GLU A 61 -10.76 3.31 -12.70
N VAL A 62 -11.14 3.85 -11.54
CA VAL A 62 -10.24 4.67 -10.71
C VAL A 62 -9.00 3.91 -10.27
N TRP A 63 -9.16 2.70 -9.78
CA TRP A 63 -8.08 1.96 -9.12
C TRP A 63 -7.26 1.09 -10.06
N LEU A 64 -7.88 0.52 -11.06
CA LEU A 64 -7.26 -0.48 -11.94
C LEU A 64 -7.11 0.00 -13.38
N GLY A 65 -7.80 1.05 -13.78
CA GLY A 65 -7.88 1.47 -15.17
C GLY A 65 -6.56 1.84 -15.84
N GLY A 66 -5.60 2.32 -15.08
CA GLY A 66 -4.28 2.72 -15.61
C GLY A 66 -3.10 2.31 -14.74
N ASP A 67 -3.33 1.55 -13.68
CA ASP A 67 -2.30 1.23 -12.70
C ASP A 67 -1.54 -0.06 -13.04
N HIS A 68 -0.42 0.08 -13.73
CA HIS A 68 0.45 -1.03 -14.12
C HIS A 68 1.03 -1.80 -12.93
N TYR A 69 1.20 -1.18 -11.77
CA TYR A 69 1.70 -1.84 -10.57
C TYR A 69 0.67 -2.81 -9.99
N LYS A 70 -0.60 -2.38 -9.93
CA LYS A 70 -1.70 -3.25 -9.51
C LYS A 70 -1.89 -4.41 -10.48
N TRP A 71 -1.78 -4.17 -11.79
CA TRP A 71 -1.82 -5.25 -12.78
C TRP A 71 -0.70 -6.26 -12.58
N ARG A 72 0.50 -5.79 -12.22
CA ARG A 72 1.62 -6.67 -11.91
C ARG A 72 1.34 -7.53 -10.68
N ALA A 73 0.78 -6.95 -9.63
CA ALA A 73 0.39 -7.69 -8.42
C ALA A 73 -0.65 -8.77 -8.73
N LEU A 74 -1.69 -8.44 -9.49
CA LEU A 74 -2.68 -9.40 -9.94
C LEU A 74 -2.06 -10.56 -10.73
N ARG A 75 -1.16 -10.27 -11.67
CA ARG A 75 -0.44 -11.30 -12.43
C ARG A 75 0.45 -12.15 -11.53
N GLY A 76 1.16 -11.54 -10.58
CA GLY A 76 1.96 -12.23 -9.58
C GLY A 76 1.14 -13.20 -8.72
N ASN A 77 -0.11 -12.85 -8.44
CA ASN A 77 -1.06 -13.69 -7.73
C ASN A 77 -1.79 -14.70 -8.65
N GLY A 78 -1.34 -14.86 -9.91
CA GLY A 78 -1.89 -15.85 -10.83
C GLY A 78 -3.25 -15.52 -11.42
N ILE A 79 -3.72 -14.28 -11.32
CA ILE A 79 -5.00 -13.86 -11.89
C ILE A 79 -4.91 -13.80 -13.42
N SER A 80 -5.90 -14.38 -14.09
CA SER A 80 -5.98 -14.39 -15.55
C SER A 80 -6.14 -12.98 -16.11
N GLU A 81 -5.51 -12.72 -17.27
CA GLU A 81 -5.52 -11.42 -17.94
C GLU A 81 -6.93 -10.92 -18.28
N GLU A 82 -7.90 -11.81 -18.44
CA GLU A 82 -9.31 -11.46 -18.63
C GLU A 82 -9.89 -10.59 -17.50
N TYR A 83 -9.39 -10.78 -16.27
CA TYR A 83 -9.78 -10.01 -15.10
C TYR A 83 -8.90 -8.78 -14.85
N ILE A 84 -7.85 -8.60 -15.62
CA ILE A 84 -6.90 -7.48 -15.46
C ILE A 84 -7.19 -6.42 -16.52
N THR A 85 -6.79 -6.69 -17.75
CA THR A 85 -6.98 -5.79 -18.89
C THR A 85 -8.00 -6.32 -19.92
N GLY A 86 -8.49 -7.56 -19.74
CA GLY A 86 -9.43 -8.20 -20.63
C GLY A 86 -10.87 -7.71 -20.51
N SER A 87 -11.81 -8.52 -21.00
CA SER A 87 -13.21 -8.11 -21.20
C SER A 87 -14.15 -8.36 -20.03
N LYS A 88 -13.66 -8.89 -18.92
CA LYS A 88 -14.51 -9.15 -17.75
C LYS A 88 -15.15 -7.87 -17.20
N PRO A 89 -16.37 -7.98 -16.63
CA PRO A 89 -17.05 -6.86 -16.00
C PRO A 89 -16.20 -6.18 -14.91
N SER A 90 -16.36 -4.88 -14.74
CA SER A 90 -15.63 -4.08 -13.75
C SER A 90 -15.67 -4.67 -12.35
N TRP A 91 -16.86 -5.14 -11.92
CA TRP A 91 -17.03 -5.74 -10.59
C TRP A 91 -16.18 -7.01 -10.40
N GLU A 92 -16.20 -7.91 -11.38
CA GLU A 92 -15.40 -9.14 -11.32
C GLU A 92 -13.88 -8.83 -11.25
N LYS A 93 -13.43 -7.79 -11.96
CA LYS A 93 -12.04 -7.31 -11.88
C LYS A 93 -11.71 -6.77 -10.49
N PHE A 94 -12.60 -5.97 -9.92
CA PHE A 94 -12.41 -5.41 -8.58
C PHE A 94 -12.39 -6.49 -7.50
N GLU A 95 -13.25 -7.50 -7.64
CA GLU A 95 -13.29 -8.66 -6.75
C GLU A 95 -11.95 -9.41 -6.73
N LYS A 96 -11.34 -9.62 -7.91
CA LYS A 96 -10.01 -10.23 -8.01
C LYS A 96 -8.90 -9.36 -7.41
N TRP A 97 -9.03 -8.06 -7.50
CA TRP A 97 -8.13 -7.14 -6.82
C TRP A 97 -8.28 -7.24 -5.29
N ALA A 98 -9.50 -7.22 -4.79
CA ALA A 98 -9.77 -7.35 -3.36
C ALA A 98 -9.26 -8.69 -2.81
N GLU A 99 -9.49 -9.80 -3.52
CA GLU A 99 -8.93 -11.11 -3.18
C GLU A 99 -7.39 -11.05 -3.11
N THR A 100 -6.74 -10.44 -4.11
CA THR A 100 -5.29 -10.34 -4.18
C THR A 100 -4.73 -9.59 -2.97
N VAL A 101 -5.32 -8.45 -2.60
CA VAL A 101 -4.88 -7.65 -1.45
C VAL A 101 -5.11 -8.39 -0.12
N CYS A 102 -6.19 -9.18 -0.01
CA CYS A 102 -6.51 -9.90 1.21
C CYS A 102 -5.72 -11.21 1.38
N THR A 103 -5.21 -11.79 0.29
CA THR A 103 -4.53 -13.11 0.32
C THR A 103 -3.02 -13.01 0.42
N THR A 104 -2.46 -11.84 0.30
CA THR A 104 -1.03 -11.65 0.50
C THR A 104 -0.74 -11.69 1.99
N ASP A 105 -0.33 -12.87 2.47
CA ASP A 105 0.25 -13.07 3.82
C ASP A 105 1.62 -12.38 3.96
N ASP A 106 2.02 -11.59 2.96
CA ASP A 106 3.26 -10.83 3.03
C ASP A 106 3.06 -9.61 3.93
N PRO A 107 3.83 -9.48 5.03
CA PRO A 107 3.77 -8.34 5.93
C PRO A 107 3.97 -6.99 5.24
N ILE A 108 4.60 -6.98 4.06
CA ILE A 108 4.82 -5.77 3.26
C ILE A 108 3.51 -5.27 2.64
N ASP A 109 2.59 -6.16 2.30
CA ASP A 109 1.30 -5.79 1.71
C ASP A 109 0.25 -5.40 2.76
N ASN A 110 0.47 -5.75 4.03
CA ASN A 110 -0.28 -5.25 5.17
C ASN A 110 0.19 -3.88 5.67
N LEU A 111 1.17 -3.29 4.99
CA LEU A 111 1.55 -1.91 5.27
C LEU A 111 0.33 -0.99 5.14
N ASP A 112 0.12 -0.20 6.17
CA ASP A 112 -0.92 0.82 6.33
C ASP A 112 -1.01 1.88 5.20
N ILE A 113 -0.38 1.61 4.05
CA ILE A 113 -0.47 2.44 2.84
C ILE A 113 -1.93 2.69 2.44
N TYR A 114 -2.81 1.73 2.73
CA TYR A 114 -4.23 1.86 2.44
C TYR A 114 -5.09 2.34 3.61
N ARG A 115 -4.58 2.29 4.85
CA ARG A 115 -5.31 2.79 6.03
C ARG A 115 -5.30 4.31 6.13
N ASN A 116 -4.30 4.96 5.53
CA ASN A 116 -4.09 6.40 5.62
C ASN A 116 -4.44 7.17 4.34
N THR A 117 -5.10 6.56 3.36
CA THR A 117 -5.71 7.34 2.27
C THR A 117 -6.89 8.12 2.83
N PRO A 118 -6.85 9.46 2.81
CA PRO A 118 -8.01 10.25 3.19
C PRO A 118 -9.18 9.84 2.30
N SER A 119 -10.32 9.58 2.91
CA SER A 119 -11.57 9.44 2.18
C SER A 119 -11.81 10.75 1.43
N VAL A 120 -11.76 10.69 0.11
CA VAL A 120 -12.16 11.79 -0.76
C VAL A 120 -13.67 11.87 -0.76
#